data_171ea0276e02eeb17b422f48cc4624d3
#
_entry.id   171ea0276e02eeb17b422f48cc4624d3
#
_cell.length_a   1.000
_cell.length_b   1.000
_cell.length_c   1.000
_cell.angle_alpha   90.00
_cell.angle_beta   90.00
_cell.angle_gamma   90.00
#
_symmetry.space_group_name_H-M   'P 1'
#
loop_
_entity.id
_entity.type
_entity.pdbx_description
1 polymer ?
#
loop_
_entity_poly.entity_id
_entity_poly.type
_entity_poly.pdbx_seq_one_letter_code
_entity_poly.pdbx_strand_id
1 'polypeptide(L)'
;MQSFGRKYSHLVHSAGCGCFNPSLQTVSRRLESLSRRGFLTGLAAAALSTGMPKLSAAQEAQSKTVFREVRLFDGKSGTVQTGVQVLVENGKIAAVDPANNPVPADATVINCRNGVLLPGLIDAHWHTIFAAVPLNILLAGDPGIIFAASTAEAERTLMRGFTTVRDLGGPVFSFKQAVDAGMIPGPRIFPCGAMITTSGGHGDLRLPTEIPRDGGRLSSSELMGASAIVDDIGEMRLRVREQLLQGASQIKIVGSGGVSSPRSPLDMTTFSEEELRAAVEVARDWNTYVTTHAYTPRAVQRALAAGVACIEHAHLIDEETARMIADKGAWLSMQPFLTMEDAASQIGPGLERIQQLFAGTPRIYEFARKYGIKTAWGSDVLFSPQLGPRQNFMLTHLRHWYTSAEILQMATSGNAELLALSSFRNPYPGKLGVIEADALADLIVVDGNPLDDISLMENPQKYLSVIMKDGRIHKNIL
;
A
#
# COMPACT_ATOMS: atom_id res chain seq x y z
N MET A 1 1.39 -16.58 -48.66
CA MET A 1 2.33 -15.96 -47.73
C MET A 1 2.99 -14.78 -48.43
N GLN A 2 2.41 -13.59 -48.31
CA GLN A 2 2.98 -12.38 -48.88
C GLN A 2 3.89 -11.74 -47.80
N SER A 3 5.13 -11.47 -48.19
CA SER A 3 6.19 -10.96 -47.35
C SER A 3 5.86 -9.54 -46.83
N PHE A 4 5.91 -9.36 -45.52
CA PHE A 4 5.81 -8.06 -44.83
C PHE A 4 6.96 -7.09 -45.16
N GLY A 5 7.89 -7.45 -46.03
CA GLY A 5 9.13 -6.72 -46.32
C GLY A 5 9.05 -5.55 -47.30
N ARG A 6 7.91 -5.28 -47.94
CA ARG A 6 7.87 -4.25 -49.01
C ARG A 6 7.18 -2.94 -48.67
N LYS A 7 6.62 -2.76 -47.48
CA LYS A 7 5.85 -1.53 -47.16
C LYS A 7 6.66 -0.36 -46.61
N TYR A 8 7.96 -0.54 -46.31
CA TYR A 8 8.76 0.49 -45.62
C TYR A 8 10.10 0.80 -46.28
N SER A 9 10.27 0.46 -47.57
CA SER A 9 11.52 0.70 -48.34
C SER A 9 11.86 2.17 -48.54
N HIS A 10 10.98 3.09 -48.17
CA HIS A 10 11.18 4.55 -48.33
C HIS A 10 11.54 5.27 -47.03
N LEU A 11 11.67 4.55 -45.90
CA LEU A 11 12.13 5.20 -44.66
C LEU A 11 13.65 5.35 -44.68
N VAL A 12 14.10 6.59 -44.78
CA VAL A 12 15.51 6.96 -44.66
C VAL A 12 15.91 6.97 -43.21
N HIS A 13 16.74 6.01 -42.80
CA HIS A 13 17.28 5.97 -41.45
C HIS A 13 18.47 6.93 -41.32
N SER A 14 18.45 7.78 -40.28
CA SER A 14 19.59 8.66 -39.95
C SER A 14 20.76 7.87 -39.36
N ALA A 15 21.97 8.37 -39.45
CA ALA A 15 23.18 7.72 -38.93
C ALA A 15 23.22 7.44 -37.42
N GLY A 16 22.23 7.88 -36.68
CA GLY A 16 22.08 7.59 -35.23
C GLY A 16 20.98 6.57 -34.89
N CYS A 17 20.33 5.96 -35.90
CA CYS A 17 19.29 4.98 -35.66
C CYS A 17 19.88 3.66 -35.11
N GLY A 18 19.30 3.14 -34.02
CA GLY A 18 19.71 1.84 -33.41
C GLY A 18 19.65 0.65 -34.37
N CYS A 19 18.93 0.76 -35.51
CA CYS A 19 18.88 -0.27 -36.57
C CYS A 19 20.22 -0.47 -37.29
N PHE A 20 21.16 0.47 -37.19
CA PHE A 20 22.53 0.34 -37.69
C PHE A 20 23.50 -0.29 -36.69
N ASN A 21 23.04 -0.64 -35.49
CA ASN A 21 23.87 -1.32 -34.50
C ASN A 21 24.19 -2.75 -34.99
N PRO A 22 25.48 -3.11 -35.22
CA PRO A 22 25.89 -4.42 -35.74
C PRO A 22 25.40 -5.58 -34.88
N SER A 23 25.27 -5.39 -33.54
CA SER A 23 24.78 -6.39 -32.60
C SER A 23 23.29 -6.66 -32.82
N LEU A 24 22.47 -5.62 -33.04
CA LEU A 24 21.05 -5.77 -33.32
C LEU A 24 20.80 -6.41 -34.69
N GLN A 25 21.57 -6.08 -35.70
CA GLN A 25 21.49 -6.74 -37.02
C GLN A 25 21.88 -8.22 -36.95
N THR A 26 22.86 -8.57 -36.11
CA THR A 26 23.26 -9.96 -35.93
C THR A 26 22.16 -10.76 -35.19
N VAL A 27 21.49 -10.17 -34.21
CA VAL A 27 20.35 -10.75 -33.51
C VAL A 27 19.15 -10.93 -34.45
N SER A 28 18.83 -9.89 -35.25
CA SER A 28 17.73 -9.98 -36.25
C SER A 28 17.96 -11.10 -37.26
N ARG A 29 19.17 -11.22 -37.85
CA ARG A 29 19.48 -12.31 -38.79
C ARG A 29 19.41 -13.71 -38.15
N ARG A 30 19.80 -13.83 -36.87
CA ARG A 30 19.67 -15.10 -36.13
C ARG A 30 18.22 -15.46 -35.85
N LEU A 31 17.36 -14.49 -35.55
CA LEU A 31 15.93 -14.70 -35.33
C LEU A 31 15.21 -15.13 -36.62
N GLU A 32 15.60 -14.60 -37.80
CA GLU A 32 15.04 -14.98 -39.09
C GLU A 32 15.37 -16.41 -39.49
N SER A 33 16.45 -16.99 -38.96
CA SER A 33 16.90 -18.35 -39.23
C SER A 33 16.31 -19.43 -38.32
N LEU A 34 15.53 -19.03 -37.30
CA LEU A 34 14.97 -19.96 -36.32
C LEU A 34 13.63 -20.52 -36.81
N SER A 35 13.48 -21.84 -36.77
CA SER A 35 12.18 -22.50 -36.93
C SER A 35 11.24 -22.10 -35.75
N ARG A 36 9.91 -22.19 -35.93
CA ARG A 36 8.92 -21.90 -34.86
C ARG A 36 9.23 -22.64 -33.56
N ARG A 37 9.74 -23.88 -33.60
CA ARG A 37 10.16 -24.63 -32.43
C ARG A 37 11.45 -24.06 -31.82
N GLY A 38 12.45 -23.69 -32.65
CA GLY A 38 13.67 -23.07 -32.19
C GLY A 38 13.47 -21.67 -31.63
N PHE A 39 12.46 -20.91 -32.11
CA PHE A 39 12.08 -19.62 -31.58
C PHE A 39 11.47 -19.75 -30.17
N LEU A 40 10.59 -20.69 -29.95
CA LEU A 40 9.98 -20.92 -28.62
C LEU A 40 10.99 -21.47 -27.60
N THR A 41 11.89 -22.37 -28.03
CA THR A 41 12.98 -22.84 -27.15
C THR A 41 14.04 -21.75 -26.91
N GLY A 42 14.32 -20.91 -27.90
CA GLY A 42 15.21 -19.75 -27.78
C GLY A 42 14.64 -18.66 -26.86
N LEU A 43 13.32 -18.39 -26.90
CA LEU A 43 12.63 -17.50 -25.97
C LEU A 43 12.66 -18.04 -24.52
N ALA A 44 12.44 -19.34 -24.33
CA ALA A 44 12.55 -19.97 -23.01
C ALA A 44 14.00 -19.94 -22.50
N ALA A 45 15.00 -20.16 -23.35
CA ALA A 45 16.41 -20.05 -22.99
C ALA A 45 16.87 -18.59 -22.81
N ALA A 46 16.34 -17.65 -23.60
CA ALA A 46 16.60 -16.22 -23.42
C ALA A 46 15.94 -15.66 -22.15
N ALA A 47 14.74 -16.12 -21.79
CA ALA A 47 14.11 -15.81 -20.50
C ALA A 47 14.90 -16.39 -19.31
N LEU A 48 15.67 -17.45 -19.54
CA LEU A 48 16.57 -18.04 -18.54
C LEU A 48 17.99 -17.44 -18.59
N SER A 49 18.40 -16.80 -19.70
CA SER A 49 19.75 -16.27 -19.92
C SER A 49 19.86 -14.76 -20.02
N THR A 50 18.78 -14.01 -20.19
CA THR A 50 18.73 -12.62 -19.81
C THR A 50 18.69 -12.56 -18.28
N GLY A 51 19.76 -13.02 -17.69
CA GLY A 51 20.11 -12.53 -16.39
C GLY A 51 20.06 -10.99 -16.49
N MET A 52 19.02 -10.36 -15.99
CA MET A 52 19.29 -9.19 -15.16
C MET A 52 20.55 -9.57 -14.40
N PRO A 53 21.59 -8.70 -14.31
CA PRO A 53 22.66 -9.02 -13.41
C PRO A 53 21.89 -9.46 -12.16
N LYS A 54 22.01 -10.72 -11.79
CA LYS A 54 21.85 -11.07 -10.42
C LYS A 54 22.83 -10.11 -9.79
N LEU A 55 22.36 -8.93 -9.38
CA LEU A 55 22.95 -8.28 -8.22
C LEU A 55 23.07 -9.47 -7.31
N SER A 56 24.30 -9.96 -7.18
CA SER A 56 24.63 -11.06 -6.32
C SER A 56 23.85 -10.75 -5.07
N ALA A 57 22.68 -11.37 -4.90
CA ALA A 57 22.29 -11.72 -3.59
C ALA A 57 23.48 -12.56 -3.18
N ALA A 58 24.50 -11.89 -2.63
CA ALA A 58 25.47 -12.56 -1.81
C ALA A 58 24.57 -13.47 -1.02
N GLN A 59 24.77 -14.76 -1.18
CA GLN A 59 24.06 -15.77 -0.42
C GLN A 59 24.39 -15.36 1.02
N GLU A 60 23.53 -14.43 1.55
CA GLU A 60 23.65 -13.95 2.92
C GLU A 60 23.56 -15.24 3.70
N ALA A 61 24.68 -15.65 4.26
CA ALA A 61 24.75 -16.78 5.16
C ALA A 61 23.53 -16.63 6.06
N GLN A 62 22.70 -17.69 6.14
CA GLN A 62 21.43 -17.74 6.88
C GLN A 62 21.62 -16.99 8.19
N SER A 63 21.31 -15.69 8.18
CA SER A 63 21.65 -14.82 9.30
C SER A 63 20.62 -15.06 10.39
N LYS A 64 21.08 -15.67 11.46
CA LYS A 64 20.29 -15.77 12.69
C LYS A 64 20.47 -14.49 13.48
N THR A 65 19.38 -13.95 13.97
CA THR A 65 19.39 -12.79 14.87
C THR A 65 18.60 -13.12 16.13
N VAL A 66 19.17 -12.86 17.29
CA VAL A 66 18.49 -13.05 18.57
C VAL A 66 18.35 -11.71 19.27
N PHE A 67 17.11 -11.34 19.56
CA PHE A 67 16.77 -10.17 20.38
C PHE A 67 16.74 -10.61 21.85
N ARG A 68 17.57 -10.00 22.69
CA ARG A 68 17.68 -10.28 24.13
C ARG A 68 17.45 -9.04 24.98
N GLU A 69 17.23 -9.26 26.27
CA GLU A 69 16.91 -8.18 27.21
C GLU A 69 15.75 -7.33 26.67
N VAL A 70 14.69 -8.00 26.26
CA VAL A 70 13.55 -7.44 25.56
C VAL A 70 12.27 -7.62 26.40
N ARG A 71 11.43 -6.64 26.35
CA ARG A 71 10.00 -6.74 26.69
C ARG A 71 9.24 -6.95 25.40
N LEU A 72 8.38 -7.93 25.34
CA LEU A 72 7.72 -8.34 24.10
C LEU A 72 6.26 -7.91 24.10
N PHE A 73 5.84 -7.13 23.10
CA PHE A 73 4.44 -6.95 22.70
C PHE A 73 4.19 -7.81 21.45
N ASP A 74 3.35 -8.84 21.59
CA ASP A 74 3.14 -9.84 20.53
C ASP A 74 2.19 -9.41 19.39
N GLY A 75 1.61 -8.23 19.50
CA GLY A 75 0.59 -7.71 18.57
C GLY A 75 -0.84 -8.15 18.86
N LYS A 76 -1.07 -9.09 19.79
CA LYS A 76 -2.39 -9.70 20.09
C LYS A 76 -2.86 -9.52 21.53
N SER A 77 -1.99 -9.80 22.49
CA SER A 77 -2.37 -9.93 23.91
C SER A 77 -2.74 -8.61 24.59
N GLY A 78 -2.35 -7.48 24.02
CA GLY A 78 -2.54 -6.16 24.63
C GLY A 78 -1.66 -5.90 25.85
N THR A 79 -0.72 -6.79 26.15
CA THR A 79 0.20 -6.70 27.30
C THR A 79 1.64 -6.93 26.87
N VAL A 80 2.58 -6.59 27.75
CA VAL A 80 4.02 -6.79 27.54
C VAL A 80 4.47 -8.03 28.32
N GLN A 81 5.07 -8.99 27.63
CA GLN A 81 5.70 -10.17 28.21
C GLN A 81 7.18 -9.88 28.51
N THR A 82 7.67 -10.37 29.65
CA THR A 82 9.10 -10.28 30.03
C THR A 82 9.70 -11.67 30.18
N GLY A 83 11.05 -11.74 30.29
CA GLY A 83 11.73 -13.01 30.48
C GLY A 83 11.81 -13.87 29.21
N VAL A 84 11.74 -13.25 28.04
CA VAL A 84 11.81 -13.91 26.74
C VAL A 84 12.94 -13.38 25.88
N GLN A 85 13.30 -14.17 24.88
CA GLN A 85 14.15 -13.77 23.74
C GLN A 85 13.44 -14.18 22.43
N VAL A 86 13.76 -13.50 21.33
CA VAL A 86 13.16 -13.79 20.02
C VAL A 86 14.26 -14.14 19.04
N LEU A 87 14.16 -15.33 18.45
CA LEU A 87 15.05 -15.80 17.39
C LEU A 87 14.42 -15.56 16.03
N VAL A 88 15.16 -14.87 15.17
CA VAL A 88 14.82 -14.66 13.75
C VAL A 88 15.77 -15.49 12.90
N GLU A 89 15.25 -16.21 11.92
CA GLU A 89 15.99 -17.02 10.96
C GLU A 89 15.26 -17.00 9.60
N ASN A 90 16.01 -16.79 8.52
CA ASN A 90 15.47 -16.83 7.14
C ASN A 90 14.27 -15.89 6.90
N GLY A 91 14.31 -14.68 7.45
CA GLY A 91 13.24 -13.69 7.29
C GLY A 91 11.97 -13.98 8.09
N LYS A 92 12.01 -14.97 8.99
CA LYS A 92 10.89 -15.37 9.86
C LYS A 92 11.29 -15.39 11.32
N ILE A 93 10.32 -15.28 12.19
CA ILE A 93 10.47 -15.54 13.61
C ILE A 93 10.53 -17.06 13.78
N ALA A 94 11.68 -17.58 14.15
CA ALA A 94 11.88 -19.02 14.37
C ALA A 94 11.34 -19.47 15.73
N ALA A 95 11.56 -18.64 16.77
CA ALA A 95 11.08 -18.96 18.12
C ALA A 95 10.91 -17.71 18.99
N VAL A 96 10.02 -17.82 19.97
CA VAL A 96 9.92 -16.95 21.13
C VAL A 96 10.19 -17.84 22.35
N ASP A 97 11.37 -17.73 22.91
CA ASP A 97 11.88 -18.62 23.93
C ASP A 97 12.06 -17.93 25.28
N PRO A 98 12.17 -18.69 26.40
CA PRO A 98 12.65 -18.13 27.64
C PRO A 98 14.03 -17.47 27.50
N ALA A 99 14.24 -16.33 28.16
CA ALA A 99 15.47 -15.54 28.05
C ALA A 99 16.76 -16.28 28.46
N ASN A 100 16.66 -17.37 29.20
CA ASN A 100 17.77 -18.21 29.62
C ASN A 100 18.12 -19.36 28.67
N ASN A 101 17.33 -19.52 27.57
CA ASN A 101 17.67 -20.52 26.56
C ASN A 101 19.00 -20.19 25.89
N PRO A 102 19.81 -21.23 25.47
CA PRO A 102 21.04 -21.02 24.75
C PRO A 102 20.85 -20.25 23.45
N VAL A 103 21.74 -19.31 23.19
CA VAL A 103 21.78 -18.60 21.90
C VAL A 103 22.56 -19.45 20.89
N PRO A 104 22.08 -19.64 19.67
CA PRO A 104 22.87 -20.29 18.62
C PRO A 104 24.22 -19.58 18.43
N ALA A 105 25.31 -20.37 18.33
CA ALA A 105 26.66 -19.82 18.25
C ALA A 105 26.93 -18.97 17.01
N ASP A 106 26.11 -19.15 15.94
CA ASP A 106 26.17 -18.45 14.68
C ASP A 106 25.20 -17.24 14.61
N ALA A 107 24.50 -16.93 15.71
CA ALA A 107 23.52 -15.84 15.74
C ALA A 107 24.16 -14.48 16.09
N THR A 108 23.74 -13.44 15.41
CA THR A 108 23.95 -12.05 15.82
C THR A 108 23.05 -11.74 17.01
N VAL A 109 23.61 -11.29 18.12
CA VAL A 109 22.84 -10.92 19.32
C VAL A 109 22.60 -9.40 19.33
N ILE A 110 21.33 -9.00 19.47
CA ILE A 110 20.92 -7.63 19.69
C ILE A 110 20.42 -7.52 21.13
N ASN A 111 21.15 -6.78 21.96
CA ASN A 111 20.72 -6.47 23.31
C ASN A 111 19.78 -5.26 23.28
N CYS A 112 18.51 -5.45 23.59
CA CYS A 112 17.47 -4.43 23.49
C CYS A 112 17.40 -3.50 24.72
N ARG A 113 18.27 -3.67 25.71
CA ARG A 113 18.34 -2.80 26.92
C ARG A 113 16.97 -2.60 27.60
N ASN A 114 16.18 -3.65 27.67
CA ASN A 114 14.79 -3.63 28.15
C ASN A 114 13.83 -2.74 27.35
N GLY A 115 14.14 -2.41 26.09
CA GLY A 115 13.20 -1.84 25.14
C GLY A 115 12.04 -2.78 24.83
N VAL A 116 10.97 -2.25 24.27
CA VAL A 116 9.82 -3.08 23.83
C VAL A 116 10.01 -3.47 22.37
N LEU A 117 10.08 -4.78 22.13
CA LEU A 117 10.01 -5.37 20.79
C LEU A 117 8.54 -5.57 20.42
N LEU A 118 8.14 -5.06 19.28
CA LEU A 118 6.80 -5.20 18.74
C LEU A 118 6.85 -5.48 17.23
N PRO A 119 5.74 -5.99 16.63
CA PRO A 119 5.68 -6.13 15.19
C PRO A 119 5.87 -4.79 14.50
N GLY A 120 6.45 -4.79 13.31
CA GLY A 120 6.51 -3.60 12.48
C GLY A 120 5.11 -3.04 12.21
N LEU A 121 4.98 -1.73 12.20
CA LEU A 121 3.70 -1.05 12.00
C LEU A 121 3.19 -1.26 10.57
N ILE A 122 1.87 -1.30 10.45
CA ILE A 122 1.15 -1.42 9.18
C ILE A 122 0.27 -0.19 8.99
N ASP A 123 0.44 0.52 7.87
CA ASP A 123 -0.48 1.57 7.44
C ASP A 123 -1.46 0.97 6.42
N ALA A 124 -2.74 0.90 6.78
CA ALA A 124 -3.76 0.27 5.94
C ALA A 124 -4.40 1.21 4.90
N HIS A 125 -3.99 2.47 4.84
CA HIS A 125 -4.41 3.43 3.82
C HIS A 125 -3.25 4.37 3.47
N TRP A 126 -2.45 3.95 2.54
CA TRP A 126 -1.27 4.66 2.07
C TRP A 126 -1.30 4.85 0.55
N HIS A 127 -0.54 5.81 0.06
CA HIS A 127 -0.37 6.09 -1.36
C HIS A 127 1.13 6.25 -1.67
N THR A 128 1.82 5.17 -1.96
CA THR A 128 3.29 5.13 -2.09
C THR A 128 3.85 6.18 -3.04
N ILE A 129 3.21 6.39 -4.17
CA ILE A 129 3.64 7.38 -5.17
C ILE A 129 3.08 8.76 -4.85
N PHE A 130 1.81 8.86 -4.45
CA PHE A 130 1.15 10.14 -4.22
C PHE A 130 1.60 10.84 -2.94
N ALA A 131 2.09 10.10 -1.94
CA ALA A 131 2.65 10.69 -0.72
C ALA A 131 3.94 11.46 -0.97
N ALA A 132 4.67 11.11 -2.03
CA ALA A 132 6.00 11.65 -2.30
C ALA A 132 6.01 12.99 -3.04
N VAL A 133 4.93 13.34 -3.73
CA VAL A 133 4.87 14.53 -4.61
C VAL A 133 3.54 15.26 -4.50
N PRO A 134 3.53 16.59 -4.67
CA PRO A 134 2.28 17.34 -4.76
C PRO A 134 1.55 17.04 -6.08
N LEU A 135 0.22 17.25 -6.09
CA LEU A 135 -0.65 16.90 -7.22
C LEU A 135 -0.20 17.51 -8.56
N ASN A 136 0.24 18.76 -8.58
CA ASN A 136 0.71 19.41 -9.81
C ASN A 136 1.96 18.73 -10.41
N ILE A 137 2.86 18.23 -9.56
CA ILE A 137 4.02 17.45 -10.03
C ILE A 137 3.57 16.06 -10.53
N LEU A 138 2.61 15.42 -9.86
CA LEU A 138 2.05 14.16 -10.34
C LEU A 138 1.43 14.31 -11.75
N LEU A 139 0.67 15.39 -12.00
CA LEU A 139 -0.07 15.58 -13.25
C LEU A 139 0.80 16.11 -14.41
N ALA A 140 1.84 16.88 -14.13
CA ALA A 140 2.61 17.60 -15.15
C ALA A 140 4.13 17.46 -15.01
N GLY A 141 4.62 16.75 -14.00
CA GLY A 141 6.05 16.53 -13.78
C GLY A 141 6.62 15.39 -14.62
N ASP A 142 7.94 15.33 -14.68
CA ASP A 142 8.66 14.21 -15.27
C ASP A 142 8.47 12.93 -14.42
N PRO A 143 8.09 11.80 -15.01
CA PRO A 143 7.92 10.53 -14.26
C PRO A 143 9.18 10.13 -13.48
N GLY A 144 10.36 10.42 -13.98
CA GLY A 144 11.63 10.13 -13.29
C GLY A 144 11.75 10.83 -11.95
N ILE A 145 11.34 12.11 -11.85
CA ILE A 145 11.37 12.85 -10.59
C ILE A 145 10.32 12.31 -9.59
N ILE A 146 9.16 11.87 -10.09
CA ILE A 146 8.12 11.28 -9.27
C ILE A 146 8.62 9.99 -8.61
N PHE A 147 9.21 9.08 -9.40
CA PHE A 147 9.75 7.83 -8.87
C PHE A 147 10.98 8.03 -7.99
N ALA A 148 11.84 9.00 -8.28
CA ALA A 148 12.97 9.35 -7.42
C ALA A 148 12.51 9.87 -6.06
N ALA A 149 11.52 10.76 -6.02
CA ALA A 149 10.92 11.23 -4.78
C ALA A 149 10.25 10.10 -3.99
N SER A 150 9.56 9.19 -4.68
CA SER A 150 8.92 8.02 -4.05
C SER A 150 9.93 7.06 -3.45
N THR A 151 11.12 6.92 -4.05
CA THR A 151 12.22 6.11 -3.49
C THR A 151 12.67 6.66 -2.12
N ALA A 152 12.88 7.97 -2.04
CA ALA A 152 13.24 8.60 -0.77
C ALA A 152 12.12 8.51 0.28
N GLU A 153 10.84 8.59 -0.14
CA GLU A 153 9.71 8.48 0.78
C GLU A 153 9.49 7.05 1.27
N ALA A 154 9.72 6.04 0.44
CA ALA A 154 9.63 4.64 0.86
C ALA A 154 10.64 4.30 1.96
N GLU A 155 11.88 4.76 1.84
CA GLU A 155 12.88 4.62 2.88
C GLU A 155 12.45 5.35 4.17
N ARG A 156 12.00 6.60 4.05
CA ARG A 156 11.49 7.36 5.21
C ARG A 156 10.30 6.69 5.89
N THR A 157 9.38 6.09 5.11
CA THR A 157 8.24 5.31 5.62
C THR A 157 8.72 4.13 6.46
N LEU A 158 9.70 3.38 5.96
CA LEU A 158 10.32 2.28 6.71
C LEU A 158 11.02 2.79 7.99
N MET A 159 11.75 3.91 7.90
CA MET A 159 12.44 4.52 9.06
C MET A 159 11.48 5.08 10.11
N ARG A 160 10.22 5.32 9.77
CA ARG A 160 9.15 5.64 10.73
C ARG A 160 8.56 4.40 11.42
N GLY A 161 9.06 3.20 11.08
CA GLY A 161 8.63 1.92 11.68
C GLY A 161 7.50 1.23 10.94
N PHE A 162 7.01 1.81 9.82
CA PHE A 162 6.01 1.17 8.98
C PHE A 162 6.70 0.19 8.03
N THR A 163 6.68 -1.08 8.42
CA THR A 163 7.28 -2.17 7.63
C THR A 163 6.36 -2.69 6.53
N THR A 164 5.07 -2.34 6.61
CA THR A 164 4.05 -2.72 5.62
C THR A 164 3.09 -1.57 5.38
N VAL A 165 2.66 -1.41 4.12
CA VAL A 165 1.62 -0.47 3.70
C VAL A 165 0.61 -1.15 2.78
N ARG A 166 -0.67 -0.79 2.92
CA ARG A 166 -1.70 -1.08 1.92
C ARG A 166 -1.86 0.14 1.03
N ASP A 167 -1.36 0.03 -0.19
CA ASP A 167 -1.43 1.10 -1.18
C ASP A 167 -2.80 1.12 -1.86
N LEU A 168 -3.47 2.25 -1.78
CA LEU A 168 -4.84 2.45 -2.26
C LEU A 168 -4.95 3.42 -3.43
N GLY A 169 -3.88 3.60 -4.18
CA GLY A 169 -3.92 4.35 -5.45
C GLY A 169 -2.57 4.80 -5.95
N GLY A 170 -2.34 4.58 -7.24
CA GLY A 170 -1.17 5.06 -7.94
C GLY A 170 -0.44 3.99 -8.75
N PRO A 171 0.53 4.41 -9.58
CA PRO A 171 1.33 3.53 -10.45
C PRO A 171 2.39 2.76 -9.64
N VAL A 172 1.98 1.89 -8.75
CA VAL A 172 2.83 1.31 -7.69
C VAL A 172 3.46 -0.05 -8.05
N PHE A 173 2.97 -0.75 -9.08
CA PHE A 173 3.37 -2.14 -9.33
C PHE A 173 4.87 -2.31 -9.61
N SER A 174 5.45 -1.52 -10.52
CA SER A 174 6.89 -1.56 -10.82
C SER A 174 7.73 -1.11 -9.62
N PHE A 175 7.23 -0.13 -8.87
CA PHE A 175 7.88 0.35 -7.67
C PHE A 175 7.93 -0.76 -6.59
N LYS A 176 6.81 -1.45 -6.36
CA LYS A 176 6.75 -2.62 -5.48
C LYS A 176 7.77 -3.68 -5.89
N GLN A 177 7.87 -3.99 -7.19
CA GLN A 177 8.86 -4.96 -7.68
C GLN A 177 10.30 -4.54 -7.32
N ALA A 178 10.63 -3.26 -7.43
CA ALA A 178 11.95 -2.74 -7.07
C ALA A 178 12.23 -2.84 -5.55
N VAL A 179 11.21 -2.58 -4.71
CA VAL A 179 11.30 -2.76 -3.26
C VAL A 179 11.46 -4.24 -2.89
N ASP A 180 10.68 -5.13 -3.49
CA ASP A 180 10.74 -6.57 -3.22
C ASP A 180 12.06 -7.21 -3.70
N ALA A 181 12.62 -6.68 -4.79
CA ALA A 181 13.95 -7.08 -5.27
C ALA A 181 15.11 -6.52 -4.43
N GLY A 182 14.82 -5.71 -3.40
CA GLY A 182 15.84 -5.07 -2.57
C GLY A 182 16.63 -3.95 -3.27
N MET A 183 16.16 -3.48 -4.42
CA MET A 183 16.78 -2.34 -5.14
C MET A 183 16.51 -1.01 -4.42
N ILE A 184 15.39 -0.93 -3.73
CA ILE A 184 14.91 0.25 -2.99
C ILE A 184 14.59 -0.19 -1.56
N PRO A 185 15.13 0.48 -0.51
CA PRO A 185 14.66 0.28 0.85
C PRO A 185 13.22 0.81 0.98
N GLY A 186 12.34 0.04 1.60
CA GLY A 186 10.95 0.44 1.77
C GLY A 186 10.10 -0.65 2.43
N PRO A 187 8.84 -0.35 2.75
CA PRO A 187 7.90 -1.29 3.34
C PRO A 187 7.47 -2.38 2.35
N ARG A 188 6.87 -3.47 2.86
CA ARG A 188 6.03 -4.36 2.05
C ARG A 188 4.84 -3.59 1.51
N ILE A 189 4.49 -3.78 0.25
CA ILE A 189 3.41 -3.03 -0.40
C ILE A 189 2.31 -3.99 -0.85
N PHE A 190 1.09 -3.79 -0.33
CA PHE A 190 -0.13 -4.43 -0.81
C PHE A 190 -0.81 -3.50 -1.83
N PRO A 191 -0.59 -3.67 -3.13
CA PRO A 191 -0.96 -2.70 -4.14
C PRO A 191 -2.41 -2.85 -4.59
N CYS A 192 -3.11 -1.75 -4.90
CA CYS A 192 -4.35 -1.78 -5.67
C CYS A 192 -4.17 -1.32 -7.12
N GLY A 193 -3.12 -0.55 -7.42
CA GLY A 193 -2.93 0.11 -8.71
C GLY A 193 -3.78 1.38 -8.85
N ALA A 194 -4.33 1.62 -10.03
CA ALA A 194 -5.14 2.79 -10.29
C ALA A 194 -6.42 2.82 -9.45
N MET A 195 -6.77 3.99 -8.91
CA MET A 195 -8.08 4.22 -8.29
C MET A 195 -9.18 4.20 -9.38
N ILE A 196 -10.20 3.37 -9.21
CA ILE A 196 -11.33 3.31 -10.16
C ILE A 196 -12.37 4.36 -9.77
N THR A 197 -12.67 5.27 -10.68
CA THR A 197 -13.60 6.40 -10.49
C THR A 197 -14.47 6.62 -11.72
N THR A 198 -15.52 7.46 -11.58
CA THR A 198 -16.36 7.88 -12.71
C THR A 198 -15.87 9.19 -13.33
N SER A 199 -16.36 9.52 -14.52
CA SER A 199 -16.23 10.87 -15.07
C SER A 199 -16.76 11.92 -14.10
N GLY A 200 -15.92 12.89 -13.74
CA GLY A 200 -16.21 13.93 -12.76
C GLY A 200 -16.20 13.47 -11.30
N GLY A 201 -15.87 12.20 -11.04
CA GLY A 201 -15.75 11.64 -9.69
C GLY A 201 -14.51 12.11 -8.95
N HIS A 202 -14.45 11.82 -7.65
CA HIS A 202 -13.23 11.99 -6.88
C HIS A 202 -12.16 11.06 -7.43
N GLY A 203 -10.95 11.58 -7.72
CA GLY A 203 -9.91 10.81 -8.43
C GLY A 203 -9.98 10.90 -9.97
N ASP A 204 -10.96 11.61 -10.56
CA ASP A 204 -10.89 12.05 -11.95
C ASP A 204 -9.88 13.21 -12.05
N LEU A 205 -8.65 12.85 -12.35
CA LEU A 205 -7.52 13.77 -12.37
C LEU A 205 -7.27 14.38 -13.76
N ARG A 206 -8.23 14.27 -14.70
CA ARG A 206 -8.11 14.86 -16.03
C ARG A 206 -7.93 16.37 -15.97
N LEU A 207 -7.06 16.87 -16.83
CA LEU A 207 -6.94 18.29 -17.09
C LEU A 207 -8.17 18.78 -17.88
N PRO A 208 -8.54 20.07 -17.78
CA PRO A 208 -9.65 20.63 -18.58
C PRO A 208 -9.51 20.41 -20.09
N THR A 209 -8.28 20.33 -20.58
CA THR A 209 -7.94 20.08 -21.99
C THR A 209 -8.14 18.61 -22.41
N GLU A 210 -8.37 17.71 -21.47
CA GLU A 210 -8.65 16.30 -21.71
C GLU A 210 -10.16 15.97 -21.62
N ILE A 211 -11.01 17.01 -21.53
CA ILE A 211 -12.48 16.92 -21.48
C ILE A 211 -13.07 17.67 -22.69
N PRO A 212 -13.96 17.05 -23.48
CA PRO A 212 -14.49 15.70 -23.36
C PRO A 212 -13.48 14.62 -23.71
N ARG A 213 -13.76 13.36 -23.28
CA ARG A 213 -12.95 12.18 -23.64
C ARG A 213 -13.01 11.97 -25.17
N ASP A 214 -11.87 12.03 -25.83
CA ASP A 214 -11.77 11.92 -27.30
C ASP A 214 -11.69 10.44 -27.72
N GLY A 215 -12.77 9.92 -28.34
CA GLY A 215 -12.77 8.62 -29.03
C GLY A 215 -12.24 7.43 -28.23
N GLY A 216 -12.33 7.46 -26.92
CA GLY A 216 -11.82 6.40 -26.03
C GLY A 216 -10.33 6.52 -25.69
N ARG A 217 -9.67 7.62 -26.05
CA ARG A 217 -8.27 7.87 -25.67
C ARG A 217 -8.16 8.05 -24.15
N LEU A 218 -7.20 7.37 -23.55
CA LEU A 218 -6.89 7.51 -22.14
C LEU A 218 -6.25 8.88 -21.85
N SER A 219 -6.61 9.46 -20.72
CA SER A 219 -5.98 10.67 -20.19
C SER A 219 -4.56 10.40 -19.70
N SER A 220 -3.80 11.47 -19.45
CA SER A 220 -2.44 11.38 -18.92
C SER A 220 -2.40 10.66 -17.56
N SER A 221 -3.40 10.92 -16.69
CA SER A 221 -3.51 10.25 -15.38
C SER A 221 -3.83 8.77 -15.50
N GLU A 222 -4.64 8.37 -16.49
CA GLU A 222 -4.92 6.95 -16.76
C GLU A 222 -3.71 6.24 -17.37
N LEU A 223 -3.02 6.88 -18.31
CA LEU A 223 -1.78 6.35 -18.92
C LEU A 223 -0.67 6.16 -17.89
N MET A 224 -0.60 7.04 -16.91
CA MET A 224 0.33 6.92 -15.78
C MET A 224 -0.08 5.79 -14.80
N GLY A 225 -1.34 5.37 -14.79
CA GLY A 225 -1.88 4.42 -13.81
C GLY A 225 -2.26 5.06 -12.46
N ALA A 226 -2.52 6.38 -12.46
CA ALA A 226 -2.97 7.09 -11.26
C ALA A 226 -4.46 6.85 -10.99
N SER A 227 -5.29 6.85 -12.03
CA SER A 227 -6.71 6.59 -11.97
C SER A 227 -7.17 5.75 -13.16
N ALA A 228 -8.36 5.15 -13.04
CA ALA A 228 -9.05 4.49 -14.14
C ALA A 228 -10.50 5.01 -14.17
N ILE A 229 -10.86 5.73 -15.24
CA ILE A 229 -12.20 6.34 -15.38
C ILE A 229 -13.13 5.33 -16.04
N VAL A 230 -14.28 5.10 -15.40
CA VAL A 230 -15.26 4.07 -15.74
C VAL A 230 -16.65 4.68 -15.70
N ASP A 231 -17.40 4.53 -16.77
CA ASP A 231 -18.76 5.08 -16.88
C ASP A 231 -19.81 4.02 -17.26
N ASP A 232 -19.40 2.74 -17.36
CA ASP A 232 -20.31 1.61 -17.56
C ASP A 232 -19.78 0.29 -16.93
N ILE A 233 -20.65 -0.73 -16.87
CA ILE A 233 -20.34 -2.04 -16.27
C ILE A 233 -19.26 -2.78 -17.04
N GLY A 234 -19.17 -2.64 -18.36
CA GLY A 234 -18.15 -3.28 -19.20
C GLY A 234 -16.76 -2.73 -18.92
N GLU A 235 -16.65 -1.40 -18.87
CA GLU A 235 -15.42 -0.69 -18.46
C GLU A 235 -15.04 -1.06 -17.01
N MET A 236 -16.00 -1.11 -16.07
CA MET A 236 -15.73 -1.53 -14.70
C MET A 236 -15.05 -2.88 -14.65
N ARG A 237 -15.61 -3.89 -15.31
CA ARG A 237 -15.01 -5.23 -15.36
C ARG A 237 -13.64 -5.24 -16.03
N LEU A 238 -13.46 -4.46 -17.09
CA LEU A 238 -12.18 -4.32 -17.79
C LEU A 238 -11.10 -3.73 -16.84
N ARG A 239 -11.38 -2.59 -16.23
CA ARG A 239 -10.42 -1.87 -15.39
C ARG A 239 -10.05 -2.64 -14.13
N VAL A 240 -11.00 -3.33 -13.51
CA VAL A 240 -10.72 -4.23 -12.38
C VAL A 240 -9.77 -5.36 -12.81
N ARG A 241 -10.03 -6.00 -13.96
CA ARG A 241 -9.16 -7.07 -14.47
C ARG A 241 -7.75 -6.58 -14.81
N GLU A 242 -7.61 -5.35 -15.32
CA GLU A 242 -6.31 -4.75 -15.61
C GLU A 242 -5.48 -4.53 -14.34
N GLN A 243 -6.09 -4.11 -13.22
CA GLN A 243 -5.36 -4.00 -11.96
C GLN A 243 -4.94 -5.38 -11.44
N LEU A 244 -5.85 -6.37 -11.49
CA LEU A 244 -5.58 -7.73 -11.07
C LEU A 244 -4.50 -8.41 -11.93
N LEU A 245 -4.50 -8.18 -13.25
CA LEU A 245 -3.47 -8.66 -14.17
C LEU A 245 -2.07 -8.15 -13.78
N GLN A 246 -1.97 -6.92 -13.29
CA GLN A 246 -0.73 -6.30 -12.85
C GLN A 246 -0.29 -6.76 -11.44
N GLY A 247 -1.15 -7.47 -10.71
CA GLY A 247 -0.84 -8.03 -9.39
C GLY A 247 -1.47 -7.26 -8.22
N ALA A 248 -2.62 -6.63 -8.43
CA ALA A 248 -3.36 -5.99 -7.33
C ALA A 248 -3.73 -7.00 -6.24
N SER A 249 -3.52 -6.62 -4.99
CA SER A 249 -3.92 -7.38 -3.79
C SER A 249 -5.38 -7.17 -3.43
N GLN A 250 -5.90 -6.00 -3.73
CA GLN A 250 -7.28 -5.53 -3.54
C GLN A 250 -7.62 -4.54 -4.64
N ILE A 251 -8.91 -4.24 -4.78
CA ILE A 251 -9.41 -3.23 -5.73
C ILE A 251 -9.89 -2.01 -4.95
N LYS A 252 -9.41 -0.80 -5.32
CA LYS A 252 -9.88 0.47 -4.77
C LYS A 252 -10.85 1.14 -5.72
N ILE A 253 -12.06 1.39 -5.23
CA ILE A 253 -13.09 2.18 -5.92
C ILE A 253 -13.31 3.49 -5.18
N VAL A 254 -13.63 4.53 -5.90
CA VAL A 254 -14.00 5.82 -5.35
C VAL A 254 -15.52 6.00 -5.45
N GLY A 255 -16.22 5.66 -4.38
CA GLY A 255 -17.69 5.58 -4.31
C GLY A 255 -18.40 6.89 -3.99
N SER A 256 -17.67 7.95 -3.59
CA SER A 256 -18.24 9.26 -3.29
C SER A 256 -17.33 10.40 -3.74
N GLY A 257 -17.79 11.64 -3.54
CA GLY A 257 -16.93 12.82 -3.62
C GLY A 257 -15.86 12.83 -2.52
N GLY A 258 -14.94 13.80 -2.58
CA GLY A 258 -13.82 13.85 -1.66
C GLY A 258 -13.21 15.24 -1.50
N VAL A 259 -12.12 15.31 -0.73
CA VAL A 259 -11.46 16.57 -0.38
C VAL A 259 -10.35 16.93 -1.36
N SER A 260 -9.53 15.97 -1.77
CA SER A 260 -8.32 16.21 -2.57
C SER A 260 -8.60 16.46 -4.05
N SER A 261 -9.81 16.19 -4.56
CA SER A 261 -10.23 16.54 -5.91
C SER A 261 -11.03 17.84 -5.92
N PRO A 262 -10.64 18.84 -6.70
CA PRO A 262 -11.26 20.16 -6.64
C PRO A 262 -12.71 20.20 -7.14
N ARG A 263 -13.14 19.22 -7.93
CA ARG A 263 -14.42 19.21 -8.65
C ARG A 263 -15.44 18.18 -8.15
N SER A 264 -15.15 17.45 -7.09
CA SER A 264 -16.05 16.42 -6.55
C SER A 264 -16.59 16.81 -5.18
N PRO A 265 -17.86 17.28 -5.06
CA PRO A 265 -18.44 17.64 -3.77
C PRO A 265 -18.64 16.40 -2.88
N LEU A 266 -18.58 16.58 -1.53
CA LEU A 266 -18.64 15.47 -0.56
C LEU A 266 -19.95 14.66 -0.63
N ASP A 267 -21.06 15.29 -0.99
CA ASP A 267 -22.39 14.67 -1.09
C ASP A 267 -22.60 13.87 -2.40
N MET A 268 -21.63 13.92 -3.30
CA MET A 268 -21.65 13.14 -4.54
C MET A 268 -21.57 11.65 -4.25
N THR A 269 -22.39 10.86 -4.95
CA THR A 269 -22.26 9.40 -5.03
C THR A 269 -21.96 9.02 -6.48
N THR A 270 -20.89 8.30 -6.73
CA THR A 270 -20.35 8.10 -8.08
C THR A 270 -21.02 6.95 -8.83
N PHE A 271 -20.93 5.74 -8.31
CA PHE A 271 -21.39 4.53 -8.99
C PHE A 271 -22.79 4.11 -8.58
N SER A 272 -23.51 3.43 -9.47
CA SER A 272 -24.69 2.65 -9.14
C SER A 272 -24.32 1.40 -8.34
N GLU A 273 -25.33 0.75 -7.73
CA GLU A 273 -25.11 -0.53 -7.05
C GLU A 273 -24.66 -1.63 -8.01
N GLU A 274 -25.17 -1.63 -9.23
CA GLU A 274 -24.86 -2.63 -10.26
C GLU A 274 -23.39 -2.53 -10.72
N GLU A 275 -22.88 -1.32 -10.90
CA GLU A 275 -21.48 -1.08 -11.24
C GLU A 275 -20.54 -1.53 -10.13
N LEU A 276 -20.85 -1.20 -8.87
CA LEU A 276 -20.10 -1.66 -7.70
C LEU A 276 -20.14 -3.18 -7.57
N ARG A 277 -21.31 -3.80 -7.81
CA ARG A 277 -21.49 -5.25 -7.78
C ARG A 277 -20.63 -5.94 -8.85
N ALA A 278 -20.56 -5.36 -10.04
CA ALA A 278 -19.72 -5.90 -11.13
C ALA A 278 -18.23 -5.94 -10.74
N ALA A 279 -17.74 -4.92 -10.03
CA ALA A 279 -16.38 -4.92 -9.52
C ALA A 279 -16.17 -5.98 -8.43
N VAL A 280 -17.15 -6.11 -7.50
CA VAL A 280 -17.10 -7.11 -6.41
C VAL A 280 -17.09 -8.54 -6.97
N GLU A 281 -17.90 -8.82 -7.99
CA GLU A 281 -17.93 -10.12 -8.66
C GLU A 281 -16.57 -10.47 -9.26
N VAL A 282 -15.97 -9.56 -10.04
CA VAL A 282 -14.64 -9.78 -10.63
C VAL A 282 -13.57 -9.99 -9.55
N ALA A 283 -13.58 -9.18 -8.49
CA ALA A 283 -12.61 -9.33 -7.41
C ALA A 283 -12.76 -10.69 -6.70
N ARG A 284 -13.99 -11.16 -6.47
CA ARG A 284 -14.28 -12.50 -5.90
C ARG A 284 -13.80 -13.63 -6.80
N ASP A 285 -14.00 -13.53 -8.11
CA ASP A 285 -13.50 -14.50 -9.08
C ASP A 285 -11.97 -14.65 -9.04
N TRP A 286 -11.28 -13.57 -8.60
CA TRP A 286 -9.84 -13.55 -8.39
C TRP A 286 -9.43 -13.84 -6.94
N ASN A 287 -10.37 -14.21 -6.07
CA ASN A 287 -10.13 -14.46 -4.64
C ASN A 287 -9.50 -13.27 -3.92
N THR A 288 -10.08 -12.09 -4.11
CA THR A 288 -9.73 -10.88 -3.39
C THR A 288 -10.98 -10.03 -3.14
N TYR A 289 -10.82 -8.80 -2.68
CA TYR A 289 -11.89 -7.94 -2.24
C TYR A 289 -11.84 -6.55 -2.85
N VAL A 290 -12.97 -5.86 -2.73
CA VAL A 290 -13.11 -4.44 -3.06
C VAL A 290 -13.14 -3.62 -1.79
N THR A 291 -12.38 -2.52 -1.77
CA THR A 291 -12.50 -1.43 -0.82
C THR A 291 -12.99 -0.16 -1.52
N THR A 292 -13.71 0.69 -0.82
CA THR A 292 -14.26 1.92 -1.41
C THR A 292 -14.08 3.15 -0.54
N HIS A 293 -13.63 4.24 -1.16
CA HIS A 293 -13.72 5.58 -0.61
C HIS A 293 -15.18 6.01 -0.56
N ALA A 294 -15.72 6.29 0.62
CA ALA A 294 -17.10 6.77 0.78
C ALA A 294 -17.26 7.53 2.10
N TYR A 295 -17.83 8.74 2.02
CA TYR A 295 -18.04 9.58 3.21
C TYR A 295 -19.48 9.55 3.74
N THR A 296 -20.46 9.52 2.84
CA THR A 296 -21.87 9.77 3.17
C THR A 296 -22.65 8.46 3.40
N PRO A 297 -23.79 8.49 4.15
CA PRO A 297 -24.64 7.32 4.35
C PRO A 297 -25.03 6.67 3.03
N ARG A 298 -25.51 7.45 2.06
CA ARG A 298 -25.96 6.95 0.76
C ARG A 298 -24.87 6.16 0.02
N ALA A 299 -23.64 6.68 0.01
CA ALA A 299 -22.52 6.04 -0.69
C ALA A 299 -22.11 4.74 0.04
N VAL A 300 -22.02 4.77 1.37
CA VAL A 300 -21.66 3.61 2.18
C VAL A 300 -22.71 2.52 2.11
N GLN A 301 -23.99 2.85 2.27
CA GLN A 301 -25.09 1.87 2.20
C GLN A 301 -25.13 1.17 0.84
N ARG A 302 -24.94 1.93 -0.25
CA ARG A 302 -24.89 1.37 -1.61
C ARG A 302 -23.69 0.42 -1.79
N ALA A 303 -22.51 0.79 -1.26
CA ALA A 303 -21.34 -0.05 -1.31
C ALA A 303 -21.54 -1.36 -0.54
N LEU A 304 -22.15 -1.29 0.65
CA LEU A 304 -22.49 -2.46 1.46
C LEU A 304 -23.53 -3.36 0.76
N ALA A 305 -24.52 -2.79 0.07
CA ALA A 305 -25.51 -3.55 -0.69
C ALA A 305 -24.87 -4.28 -1.89
N ALA A 306 -23.86 -3.67 -2.51
CA ALA A 306 -23.08 -4.28 -3.57
C ALA A 306 -22.11 -5.37 -3.10
N GLY A 307 -21.83 -5.47 -1.79
CA GLY A 307 -20.95 -6.47 -1.20
C GLY A 307 -19.49 -6.04 -1.06
N VAL A 308 -19.22 -4.73 -1.02
CA VAL A 308 -17.89 -4.17 -0.71
C VAL A 308 -17.49 -4.59 0.70
N ALA A 309 -16.24 -5.04 0.86
CA ALA A 309 -15.76 -5.64 2.11
C ALA A 309 -15.10 -4.64 3.08
N CYS A 310 -14.65 -3.48 2.57
CA CYS A 310 -13.99 -2.45 3.37
C CYS A 310 -14.46 -1.07 2.93
N ILE A 311 -14.86 -0.24 3.90
CA ILE A 311 -15.22 1.17 3.69
C ILE A 311 -14.05 2.02 4.19
N GLU A 312 -13.55 2.89 3.35
CA GLU A 312 -12.53 3.89 3.69
C GLU A 312 -13.23 5.19 4.11
N HIS A 313 -12.73 5.81 5.16
CA HIS A 313 -13.17 7.10 5.69
C HIS A 313 -14.49 7.08 6.48
N ALA A 314 -15.65 7.11 5.84
CA ALA A 314 -16.99 7.11 6.43
C ALA A 314 -17.28 8.25 7.45
N HIS A 315 -16.53 9.34 7.45
CA HIS A 315 -16.61 10.41 8.48
C HIS A 315 -17.99 11.07 8.63
N LEU A 316 -18.86 10.99 7.61
CA LEU A 316 -20.14 11.70 7.56
C LEU A 316 -21.35 10.78 7.70
N ILE A 317 -21.15 9.50 8.05
CA ILE A 317 -22.26 8.55 8.19
C ILE A 317 -23.13 8.83 9.43
N ASP A 318 -24.35 8.34 9.36
CA ASP A 318 -25.29 8.29 10.45
C ASP A 318 -25.18 6.96 11.24
N GLU A 319 -25.91 6.88 12.32
CA GLU A 319 -25.90 5.72 13.21
C GLU A 319 -26.48 4.47 12.54
N GLU A 320 -27.47 4.62 11.68
CA GLU A 320 -28.08 3.51 10.92
C GLU A 320 -27.03 2.87 10.01
N THR A 321 -26.28 3.69 9.27
CA THR A 321 -25.19 3.23 8.39
C THR A 321 -24.07 2.54 9.18
N ALA A 322 -23.73 3.05 10.37
CA ALA A 322 -22.76 2.40 11.23
C ALA A 322 -23.20 0.99 11.66
N ARG A 323 -24.47 0.81 12.02
CA ARG A 323 -25.04 -0.53 12.31
C ARG A 323 -24.97 -1.44 11.08
N MET A 324 -25.30 -0.92 9.90
CA MET A 324 -25.20 -1.71 8.66
C MET A 324 -23.78 -2.19 8.39
N ILE A 325 -22.75 -1.37 8.66
CA ILE A 325 -21.34 -1.80 8.53
C ILE A 325 -21.07 -2.98 9.46
N ALA A 326 -21.50 -2.87 10.73
CA ALA A 326 -21.33 -3.94 11.72
C ALA A 326 -22.07 -5.22 11.32
N ASP A 327 -23.36 -5.11 10.97
CA ASP A 327 -24.22 -6.24 10.59
C ASP A 327 -23.71 -6.99 9.35
N LYS A 328 -23.10 -6.27 8.40
CA LYS A 328 -22.47 -6.87 7.21
C LYS A 328 -21.07 -7.45 7.49
N GLY A 329 -20.49 -7.21 8.68
CA GLY A 329 -19.13 -7.60 9.02
C GLY A 329 -18.07 -6.93 8.15
N ALA A 330 -18.40 -5.78 7.55
CA ALA A 330 -17.47 -5.02 6.72
C ALA A 330 -16.44 -4.30 7.61
N TRP A 331 -15.24 -4.11 7.06
CA TRP A 331 -14.20 -3.32 7.70
C TRP A 331 -14.46 -1.82 7.53
N LEU A 332 -14.02 -1.07 8.51
CA LEU A 332 -13.97 0.40 8.49
C LEU A 332 -12.53 0.86 8.66
N SER A 333 -11.95 1.41 7.60
CA SER A 333 -10.59 1.94 7.58
C SER A 333 -10.65 3.46 7.71
N MET A 334 -10.18 3.98 8.84
CA MET A 334 -10.39 5.38 9.23
C MET A 334 -9.10 6.14 9.41
N GLN A 335 -9.19 7.46 9.22
CA GLN A 335 -8.14 8.44 9.46
C GLN A 335 -8.58 9.37 10.60
N PRO A 336 -7.74 9.57 11.63
CA PRO A 336 -8.05 10.46 12.75
C PRO A 336 -7.75 11.92 12.42
N PHE A 337 -8.46 12.49 11.45
CA PHE A 337 -8.32 13.89 11.08
C PHE A 337 -8.88 14.80 12.18
N LEU A 338 -8.02 15.51 12.89
CA LEU A 338 -8.39 16.37 14.00
C LEU A 338 -8.02 17.83 13.78
N THR A 339 -6.94 18.09 13.07
CA THR A 339 -6.39 19.44 12.88
C THR A 339 -6.02 19.69 11.43
N MET A 340 -5.89 20.97 11.07
CA MET A 340 -5.43 21.37 9.73
C MET A 340 -4.00 20.88 9.41
N GLU A 341 -3.22 20.56 10.44
CA GLU A 341 -1.88 20.00 10.24
C GLU A 341 -1.90 18.55 9.76
N ASP A 342 -3.02 17.84 9.95
CA ASP A 342 -3.20 16.44 9.52
C ASP A 342 -3.76 16.35 8.09
N ALA A 343 -4.11 17.47 7.49
CA ALA A 343 -4.70 17.55 6.18
C ALA A 343 -3.75 18.18 5.17
N ALA A 344 -3.85 17.73 3.92
CA ALA A 344 -3.18 18.44 2.83
C ALA A 344 -3.62 19.90 2.81
N SER A 345 -2.69 20.80 2.46
CA SER A 345 -2.98 22.24 2.34
C SER A 345 -4.13 22.47 1.39
N GLN A 346 -5.31 22.73 1.92
CA GLN A 346 -6.54 22.98 1.15
C GLN A 346 -6.84 24.47 1.10
N ILE A 347 -7.19 24.95 -0.06
CA ILE A 347 -7.59 26.35 -0.30
C ILE A 347 -8.99 26.36 -0.92
N GLY A 348 -9.83 27.31 -0.48
CA GLY A 348 -11.19 27.46 -1.01
C GLY A 348 -12.13 26.32 -0.63
N PRO A 349 -12.92 25.76 -1.56
CA PRO A 349 -13.93 24.73 -1.25
C PRO A 349 -13.37 23.47 -0.59
N GLY A 350 -12.08 23.18 -0.76
CA GLY A 350 -11.40 22.07 -0.07
C GLY A 350 -11.32 22.28 1.44
N LEU A 351 -11.12 23.52 1.88
CA LEU A 351 -11.06 23.85 3.31
C LEU A 351 -12.41 23.58 4.01
N GLU A 352 -13.52 23.99 3.42
CA GLU A 352 -14.85 23.74 3.99
C GLU A 352 -15.17 22.26 4.10
N ARG A 353 -14.76 21.47 3.09
CA ARG A 353 -14.95 20.02 3.08
C ARG A 353 -14.14 19.33 4.18
N ILE A 354 -12.87 19.72 4.37
CA ILE A 354 -12.02 19.12 5.41
C ILE A 354 -12.55 19.44 6.81
N GLN A 355 -13.10 20.63 7.03
CA GLN A 355 -13.72 20.99 8.31
C GLN A 355 -14.95 20.12 8.63
N GLN A 356 -15.73 19.70 7.63
CA GLN A 356 -16.82 18.74 7.82
C GLN A 356 -16.30 17.38 8.26
N LEU A 357 -15.15 16.93 7.71
CA LEU A 357 -14.53 15.66 8.12
C LEU A 357 -14.03 15.75 9.56
N PHE A 358 -13.38 16.85 9.95
CA PHE A 358 -12.94 17.03 11.34
C PHE A 358 -14.11 16.95 12.32
N ALA A 359 -15.26 17.58 11.98
CA ALA A 359 -16.44 17.51 12.79
C ALA A 359 -17.05 16.09 12.86
N GLY A 360 -16.87 15.28 11.81
CA GLY A 360 -17.35 13.90 11.74
C GLY A 360 -16.44 12.89 12.45
N THR A 361 -15.14 13.18 12.57
CA THR A 361 -14.13 12.26 13.08
C THR A 361 -14.46 11.68 14.47
N PRO A 362 -14.80 12.46 15.51
CA PRO A 362 -15.13 11.88 16.81
C PRO A 362 -16.28 10.89 16.73
N ARG A 363 -17.34 11.25 16.02
CA ARG A 363 -18.57 10.46 15.93
C ARG A 363 -18.34 9.11 15.25
N ILE A 364 -17.52 9.04 14.21
CA ILE A 364 -17.28 7.76 13.52
C ILE A 364 -16.49 6.79 14.40
N TYR A 365 -15.52 7.27 15.20
CA TYR A 365 -14.80 6.45 16.15
C TYR A 365 -15.71 5.98 17.31
N GLU A 366 -16.62 6.83 17.78
CA GLU A 366 -17.63 6.45 18.78
C GLU A 366 -18.56 5.36 18.24
N PHE A 367 -19.02 5.48 17.00
CA PHE A 367 -19.84 4.45 16.35
C PHE A 367 -19.07 3.13 16.18
N ALA A 368 -17.81 3.20 15.74
CA ALA A 368 -16.98 2.01 15.60
C ALA A 368 -16.86 1.22 16.92
N ARG A 369 -16.61 1.93 18.02
CA ARG A 369 -16.57 1.32 19.35
C ARG A 369 -17.94 0.81 19.80
N LYS A 370 -18.98 1.61 19.64
CA LYS A 370 -20.35 1.30 20.09
C LYS A 370 -20.88 0.02 19.46
N TYR A 371 -20.61 -0.19 18.18
CA TYR A 371 -21.14 -1.32 17.39
C TYR A 371 -20.11 -2.45 17.17
N GLY A 372 -18.92 -2.34 17.75
CA GLY A 372 -17.86 -3.35 17.59
C GLY A 372 -17.46 -3.54 16.12
N ILE A 373 -17.45 -2.46 15.33
CA ILE A 373 -17.07 -2.54 13.92
C ILE A 373 -15.58 -2.91 13.83
N LYS A 374 -15.23 -3.84 12.95
CA LYS A 374 -13.84 -4.14 12.63
C LYS A 374 -13.17 -2.89 12.07
N THR A 375 -12.20 -2.38 12.80
CA THR A 375 -11.57 -1.09 12.50
C THR A 375 -10.12 -1.27 12.10
N ALA A 376 -9.72 -0.61 11.02
CA ALA A 376 -8.34 -0.46 10.58
C ALA A 376 -7.92 1.01 10.65
N TRP A 377 -6.66 1.24 10.91
CA TRP A 377 -6.07 2.57 10.84
C TRP A 377 -5.22 2.72 9.58
N GLY A 378 -5.32 3.87 8.92
CA GLY A 378 -4.42 4.30 7.87
C GLY A 378 -4.30 5.82 7.86
N SER A 379 -3.21 6.35 7.30
CA SER A 379 -2.90 7.78 7.34
C SER A 379 -3.52 8.58 6.21
N ASP A 380 -3.74 7.96 5.06
CA ASP A 380 -4.21 8.59 3.82
C ASP A 380 -3.36 9.80 3.39
N VAL A 381 -2.04 9.69 3.55
CA VAL A 381 -1.10 10.73 3.11
C VAL A 381 -0.98 10.68 1.59
N LEU A 382 -1.42 11.77 0.93
CA LEU A 382 -1.31 11.94 -0.50
C LEU A 382 -1.15 13.42 -0.88
N PHE A 383 -0.50 13.68 -2.00
CA PHE A 383 -0.30 15.01 -2.62
C PHE A 383 0.31 16.10 -1.73
N SER A 384 0.81 15.72 -0.56
CA SER A 384 1.36 16.63 0.43
C SER A 384 2.57 15.98 1.13
N PRO A 385 3.76 16.03 0.52
CA PRO A 385 4.97 15.38 1.06
C PRO A 385 5.31 15.78 2.50
N GLN A 386 4.89 16.98 2.92
CA GLN A 386 5.07 17.48 4.29
C GLN A 386 4.24 16.72 5.33
N LEU A 387 3.22 15.95 4.91
CA LEU A 387 2.43 15.10 5.81
C LEU A 387 3.10 13.77 6.12
N GLY A 388 4.01 13.29 5.27
CA GLY A 388 4.74 12.04 5.52
C GLY A 388 5.35 11.96 6.92
N PRO A 389 6.09 12.97 7.40
CA PRO A 389 6.63 12.99 8.75
C PRO A 389 5.59 12.94 9.88
N ARG A 390 4.33 13.27 9.61
CA ARG A 390 3.23 13.24 10.58
C ARG A 390 2.55 11.87 10.70
N GLN A 391 2.93 10.89 9.90
CA GLN A 391 2.32 9.55 9.87
C GLN A 391 2.22 8.91 11.27
N ASN A 392 3.29 8.94 12.05
CA ASN A 392 3.30 8.43 13.42
C ASN A 392 2.42 9.28 14.36
N PHE A 393 2.42 10.59 14.20
CA PHE A 393 1.59 11.48 14.99
C PHE A 393 0.10 11.24 14.72
N MET A 394 -0.29 11.04 13.47
CA MET A 394 -1.66 10.66 13.12
C MET A 394 -2.07 9.31 13.74
N LEU A 395 -1.15 8.35 13.85
CA LEU A 395 -1.43 7.11 14.56
C LEU A 395 -1.75 7.38 16.04
N THR A 396 -0.97 8.20 16.72
CA THR A 396 -1.15 8.47 18.15
C THR A 396 -2.37 9.34 18.46
N HIS A 397 -2.98 10.00 17.48
CA HIS A 397 -4.29 10.66 17.63
C HIS A 397 -5.40 9.70 18.07
N LEU A 398 -5.28 8.42 17.77
CA LEU A 398 -6.23 7.39 18.21
C LEU A 398 -6.37 7.31 19.72
N ARG A 399 -5.44 7.86 20.51
CA ARG A 399 -5.51 7.94 21.98
C ARG A 399 -6.75 8.69 22.51
N HIS A 400 -7.42 9.45 21.65
CA HIS A 400 -8.71 10.07 22.01
C HIS A 400 -9.83 9.04 22.19
N TRP A 401 -9.71 7.84 21.59
CA TRP A 401 -10.76 6.81 21.60
C TRP A 401 -10.28 5.44 22.05
N TYR A 402 -8.97 5.17 21.97
CA TYR A 402 -8.38 3.85 22.19
C TYR A 402 -7.22 3.93 23.18
N THR A 403 -7.01 2.85 23.91
CA THR A 403 -5.80 2.66 24.73
C THR A 403 -4.56 2.47 23.85
N SER A 404 -3.38 2.70 24.41
CA SER A 404 -2.11 2.46 23.68
C SER A 404 -2.02 1.03 23.15
N ALA A 405 -2.47 0.04 23.90
CA ALA A 405 -2.49 -1.35 23.48
C ALA A 405 -3.41 -1.57 22.27
N GLU A 406 -4.64 -1.04 22.29
CA GLU A 406 -5.58 -1.12 21.17
C GLU A 406 -5.04 -0.41 19.91
N ILE A 407 -4.35 0.72 20.08
CA ILE A 407 -3.71 1.45 18.96
C ILE A 407 -2.63 0.58 18.30
N LEU A 408 -1.74 -0.01 19.11
CA LEU A 408 -0.68 -0.87 18.60
C LEU A 408 -1.22 -2.16 17.99
N GLN A 409 -2.25 -2.76 18.58
CA GLN A 409 -2.94 -3.90 17.98
C GLN A 409 -3.57 -3.53 16.63
N MET A 410 -4.25 -2.39 16.53
CA MET A 410 -4.84 -1.90 15.28
C MET A 410 -3.79 -1.69 14.19
N ALA A 411 -2.66 -1.07 14.54
CA ALA A 411 -1.57 -0.79 13.59
C ALA A 411 -0.65 -2.01 13.32
N THR A 412 -0.93 -3.16 13.89
CA THR A 412 -0.16 -4.40 13.68
C THR A 412 -1.08 -5.54 13.27
N SER A 413 -1.52 -6.39 14.20
CA SER A 413 -2.35 -7.58 13.92
C SER A 413 -3.72 -7.22 13.33
N GLY A 414 -4.35 -6.13 13.77
CA GLY A 414 -5.65 -5.68 13.24
C GLY A 414 -5.55 -5.31 11.77
N ASN A 415 -4.60 -4.44 11.40
CA ASN A 415 -4.38 -4.11 9.99
C ASN A 415 -3.95 -5.34 9.18
N ALA A 416 -3.16 -6.25 9.74
CA ALA A 416 -2.79 -7.49 9.07
C ALA A 416 -4.00 -8.39 8.78
N GLU A 417 -5.02 -8.44 9.68
CA GLU A 417 -6.27 -9.16 9.43
C GLU A 417 -7.04 -8.56 8.24
N LEU A 418 -7.10 -7.22 8.11
CA LEU A 418 -7.67 -6.58 6.94
C LEU A 418 -6.90 -6.95 5.66
N LEU A 419 -5.57 -6.90 5.69
CA LEU A 419 -4.73 -7.24 4.54
C LEU A 419 -4.89 -8.72 4.11
N ALA A 420 -5.18 -9.61 5.06
CA ALA A 420 -5.42 -11.03 4.80
C ALA A 420 -6.67 -11.30 3.94
N LEU A 421 -7.61 -10.34 3.81
CA LEU A 421 -8.73 -10.43 2.86
C LEU A 421 -8.26 -10.54 1.40
N SER A 422 -7.03 -10.18 1.08
CA SER A 422 -6.43 -10.39 -0.24
C SER A 422 -6.24 -11.87 -0.61
N SER A 423 -6.36 -12.79 0.36
CA SER A 423 -6.40 -14.24 0.18
C SER A 423 -5.32 -14.76 -0.78
N PHE A 424 -5.70 -15.34 -1.92
CA PHE A 424 -4.74 -15.81 -2.94
C PHE A 424 -4.01 -14.68 -3.67
N ARG A 425 -4.41 -13.44 -3.52
CA ARG A 425 -3.72 -12.25 -4.07
C ARG A 425 -2.80 -11.59 -3.04
N ASN A 426 -2.62 -12.21 -1.86
CA ASN A 426 -1.64 -11.76 -0.88
C ASN A 426 -0.22 -11.90 -1.44
N PRO A 427 0.52 -10.77 -1.63
CA PRO A 427 1.86 -10.83 -2.22
C PRO A 427 2.94 -11.32 -1.25
N TYR A 428 2.62 -11.45 0.04
CA TYR A 428 3.55 -11.85 1.11
C TYR A 428 2.93 -12.97 1.98
N PRO A 429 2.90 -14.21 1.48
CA PRO A 429 2.33 -15.33 2.23
C PRO A 429 3.04 -15.53 3.57
N GLY A 430 2.28 -15.52 4.66
CA GLY A 430 2.78 -15.69 6.01
C GLY A 430 1.96 -14.91 7.04
N LYS A 431 2.29 -15.10 8.32
CA LYS A 431 1.67 -14.34 9.41
C LYS A 431 2.33 -12.97 9.49
N LEU A 432 1.56 -11.92 9.48
CA LEU A 432 2.01 -10.52 9.53
C LEU A 432 1.45 -9.82 10.76
N GLY A 433 2.16 -8.81 11.27
CA GLY A 433 1.70 -7.98 12.39
C GLY A 433 1.67 -8.68 13.75
N VAL A 434 2.37 -9.80 13.90
CA VAL A 434 2.44 -10.58 15.14
C VAL A 434 3.86 -11.08 15.39
N ILE A 435 4.21 -11.32 16.67
CA ILE A 435 5.46 -11.98 17.05
C ILE A 435 5.13 -13.37 17.60
N GLU A 436 5.17 -14.36 16.74
CA GLU A 436 5.02 -15.78 17.05
C GLU A 436 5.80 -16.62 16.03
N ALA A 437 5.99 -17.90 16.30
CA ALA A 437 6.69 -18.78 15.38
C ALA A 437 6.08 -18.82 13.99
N ASP A 438 6.93 -18.84 12.96
CA ASP A 438 6.62 -18.79 11.52
C ASP A 438 6.07 -17.43 11.02
N ALA A 439 5.95 -16.42 11.87
CA ALA A 439 5.57 -15.08 11.42
C ALA A 439 6.72 -14.42 10.64
N LEU A 440 6.37 -13.50 9.74
CA LEU A 440 7.34 -12.70 9.01
C LEU A 440 8.11 -11.81 10.00
N ALA A 441 9.44 -11.77 9.85
CA ALA A 441 10.31 -11.01 10.75
C ALA A 441 10.36 -9.52 10.36
N ASP A 442 9.23 -8.86 10.56
CA ASP A 442 9.06 -7.41 10.46
C ASP A 442 8.88 -6.90 11.89
N LEU A 443 9.91 -6.28 12.45
CA LEU A 443 10.02 -6.00 13.89
C LEU A 443 10.57 -4.59 14.11
N ILE A 444 10.12 -3.95 15.19
CA ILE A 444 10.72 -2.71 15.70
C ILE A 444 11.00 -2.82 17.19
N VAL A 445 12.06 -2.18 17.66
CA VAL A 445 12.37 -2.02 19.09
C VAL A 445 12.18 -0.56 19.47
N VAL A 446 11.34 -0.32 20.47
CA VAL A 446 11.09 1.01 21.03
C VAL A 446 11.89 1.14 22.33
N ASP A 447 12.66 2.23 22.43
CA ASP A 447 13.30 2.65 23.69
C ASP A 447 12.24 3.27 24.60
N GLY A 448 11.87 2.55 25.65
CA GLY A 448 10.72 2.85 26.50
C GLY A 448 9.57 1.82 26.34
N ASN A 449 8.40 2.14 26.88
CA ASN A 449 7.20 1.30 26.78
C ASN A 449 6.06 2.05 26.09
N PRO A 450 5.77 1.81 24.81
CA PRO A 450 4.70 2.50 24.08
C PRO A 450 3.29 2.12 24.54
N LEU A 451 3.14 1.08 25.39
CA LEU A 451 1.85 0.79 26.03
C LEU A 451 1.56 1.76 27.19
N ASP A 452 2.59 2.21 27.87
CA ASP A 452 2.49 3.22 28.95
C ASP A 452 2.42 4.64 28.39
N ASP A 453 3.18 4.90 27.32
CA ASP A 453 3.24 6.20 26.64
C ASP A 453 3.33 6.03 25.13
N ILE A 454 2.17 6.11 24.47
CA ILE A 454 2.09 5.97 22.99
C ILE A 454 2.81 7.12 22.25
N SER A 455 3.06 8.27 22.92
CA SER A 455 3.75 9.41 22.31
C SER A 455 5.21 9.13 21.94
N LEU A 456 5.81 8.07 22.49
CA LEU A 456 7.13 7.58 22.05
C LEU A 456 7.15 7.28 20.55
N MET A 457 6.02 6.86 19.99
CA MET A 457 5.90 6.57 18.56
C MET A 457 5.95 7.84 17.69
N GLU A 458 5.70 9.03 18.24
CA GLU A 458 5.71 10.30 17.50
C GLU A 458 7.12 10.74 17.07
N ASN A 459 8.16 10.24 17.74
CA ASN A 459 9.55 10.54 17.38
C ASN A 459 10.33 9.23 17.06
N PRO A 460 10.10 8.63 15.88
CA PRO A 460 10.72 7.37 15.50
C PRO A 460 12.24 7.47 15.35
N GLN A 461 12.78 8.64 15.07
CA GLN A 461 14.23 8.83 14.97
C GLN A 461 14.91 8.61 16.32
N LYS A 462 14.29 9.10 17.40
CA LYS A 462 14.80 9.00 18.76
C LYS A 462 14.49 7.66 19.42
N TYR A 463 13.26 7.19 19.29
CA TYR A 463 12.77 6.08 20.11
C TYR A 463 12.72 4.72 19.40
N LEU A 464 12.70 4.65 18.06
CA LEU A 464 12.86 3.38 17.39
C LEU A 464 14.35 3.04 17.29
N SER A 465 14.82 2.19 18.19
CA SER A 465 16.24 1.82 18.27
C SER A 465 16.63 0.74 17.25
N VAL A 466 15.72 -0.16 16.89
CA VAL A 466 15.92 -1.15 15.83
C VAL A 466 14.70 -1.16 14.90
N ILE A 467 14.96 -1.29 13.61
CA ILE A 467 13.94 -1.55 12.59
C ILE A 467 14.43 -2.72 11.74
N MET A 468 13.66 -3.80 11.74
CA MET A 468 13.90 -4.99 10.93
C MET A 468 12.71 -5.21 9.98
N LYS A 469 12.99 -5.48 8.72
CA LYS A 469 12.00 -5.94 7.74
C LYS A 469 12.55 -7.13 6.99
N ASP A 470 11.73 -8.17 6.84
CA ASP A 470 12.12 -9.42 6.16
C ASP A 470 13.40 -10.06 6.73
N GLY A 471 13.56 -9.95 8.06
CA GLY A 471 14.76 -10.43 8.78
C GLY A 471 16.02 -9.57 8.58
N ARG A 472 15.96 -8.50 7.79
CA ARG A 472 17.07 -7.57 7.56
C ARG A 472 16.96 -6.35 8.45
N ILE A 473 18.06 -5.97 9.06
CA ILE A 473 18.12 -4.76 9.88
C ILE A 473 18.35 -3.55 8.99
N HIS A 474 17.43 -2.59 9.08
CA HIS A 474 17.49 -1.31 8.38
C HIS A 474 17.93 -0.16 9.29
N LYS A 475 17.70 -0.28 10.60
CA LYS A 475 18.17 0.64 11.63
C LYS A 475 18.62 -0.15 12.85
N ASN A 476 19.76 0.21 13.42
CA ASN A 476 20.22 -0.26 14.74
C ASN A 476 21.11 0.82 15.35
N ILE A 477 20.67 1.37 16.49
CA ILE A 477 21.37 2.41 17.26
C ILE A 477 21.63 2.00 18.73
N LEU A 478 21.51 0.66 19.01
CA LEU A 478 21.74 0.08 20.34
C LEU A 478 23.23 -0.08 20.70
#